data_eb0969e32d28f29c489e43b6f4954de6
#
_entry.id   eb0969e32d28f29c489e43b6f4954de6
#
_cell.length_a   1.000
_cell.length_b   1.000
_cell.length_c   1.000
_cell.angle_alpha   90.00
_cell.angle_beta   90.00
_cell.angle_gamma   90.00
#
_symmetry.space_group_name_H-M   'P 1'
#
loop_
_entity.id
_entity.type
_entity.pdbx_description
1 polymer ?
#
loop_
_entity_poly.entity_id
_entity_poly.type
_entity_poly.pdbx_seq_one_letter_code
_entity_poly.pdbx_strand_id
1 'polypeptide(L)'
;TLVPSTFAHLGAEIFYDMNEGLKDCDIVMMLRLQTERMHSNFFPSVREYFHFFGLDYEKLSNAKEDALIMHPGPMNRGVEIDSEVADDIGRSAIREQVEMGVAVRMACLEILTRNSTQTVGKES
;
A
#
# COMPACT_ATOMS: atom_id res chain seq x y z
N THR A 1 2.25 -8.63 -12.71
CA THR A 1 2.34 -10.10 -12.59
C THR A 1 1.93 -10.65 -11.23
N LEU A 2 1.79 -9.78 -10.22
CA LEU A 2 1.35 -10.18 -8.88
C LEU A 2 -0.17 -10.06 -8.69
N VAL A 3 -0.84 -9.33 -9.58
CA VAL A 3 -2.30 -9.20 -9.56
C VAL A 3 -2.91 -10.17 -10.56
N PRO A 4 -3.73 -11.15 -10.11
CA PRO A 4 -4.41 -12.05 -11.02
C PRO A 4 -5.37 -11.27 -11.94
N SER A 5 -5.49 -11.69 -13.20
CA SER A 5 -6.40 -11.06 -14.18
C SER A 5 -7.89 -11.11 -13.76
N THR A 6 -8.23 -12.01 -12.83
CA THR A 6 -9.58 -12.10 -12.23
C THR A 6 -9.99 -10.86 -11.43
N PHE A 7 -9.05 -10.00 -11.00
CA PHE A 7 -9.38 -8.76 -10.29
C PHE A 7 -10.14 -7.74 -11.17
N ALA A 8 -10.02 -7.82 -12.49
CA ALA A 8 -10.80 -7.00 -13.40
C ALA A 8 -12.33 -7.19 -13.20
N HIS A 9 -12.77 -8.39 -12.78
CA HIS A 9 -14.19 -8.65 -12.48
C HIS A 9 -14.71 -7.93 -11.23
N LEU A 10 -13.81 -7.45 -10.38
CA LEU A 10 -14.13 -6.64 -9.18
C LEU A 10 -14.19 -5.14 -9.47
N GLY A 11 -14.09 -4.74 -10.76
CA GLY A 11 -14.08 -3.34 -11.16
C GLY A 11 -12.71 -2.67 -11.03
N ALA A 12 -11.63 -3.45 -10.84
CA ALA A 12 -10.27 -2.93 -10.81
C ALA A 12 -9.70 -2.83 -12.23
N GLU A 13 -9.11 -1.70 -12.56
CA GLU A 13 -8.27 -1.54 -13.75
C GLU A 13 -6.83 -1.97 -13.44
N ILE A 14 -6.20 -2.67 -14.37
CA ILE A 14 -4.83 -3.17 -14.20
C ILE A 14 -3.93 -2.48 -15.20
N PHE A 15 -2.94 -1.77 -14.70
CA PHE A 15 -1.92 -1.09 -15.49
C PHE A 15 -0.56 -1.78 -15.31
N TYR A 16 0.22 -1.80 -16.37
CA TYR A 16 1.59 -2.33 -16.37
C TYR A 16 2.63 -1.20 -16.42
N ASP A 17 2.20 -0.01 -16.81
CA ASP A 17 2.96 1.23 -16.73
C ASP A 17 2.45 2.04 -15.53
N MET A 18 3.37 2.40 -14.64
CA MET A 18 3.04 3.15 -13.44
C MET A 18 2.56 4.56 -13.76
N ASN A 19 3.11 5.21 -14.80
CA ASN A 19 2.69 6.55 -15.18
C ASN A 19 1.25 6.57 -15.68
N GLU A 20 0.83 5.54 -16.43
CA GLU A 20 -0.55 5.40 -16.87
C GLU A 20 -1.48 5.12 -15.68
N GLY A 21 -1.05 4.24 -14.77
CA GLY A 21 -1.84 3.87 -13.60
C GLY A 21 -2.01 4.99 -12.57
N LEU A 22 -1.06 5.93 -12.51
CA LEU A 22 -1.11 7.08 -11.61
C LEU A 22 -1.96 8.24 -12.12
N LYS A 23 -2.31 8.22 -13.40
CA LYS A 23 -2.97 9.36 -14.04
C LYS A 23 -4.28 9.74 -13.35
N ASP A 24 -4.35 11.01 -12.94
CA ASP A 24 -5.51 11.61 -12.28
C ASP A 24 -5.95 10.91 -10.96
N CYS A 25 -5.09 10.11 -10.34
CA CYS A 25 -5.39 9.48 -9.06
C CYS A 25 -5.49 10.50 -7.92
N ASP A 26 -6.48 10.30 -7.04
CA ASP A 26 -6.65 11.07 -5.79
C ASP A 26 -5.79 10.49 -4.66
N ILE A 27 -5.54 9.18 -4.70
CA ILE A 27 -4.78 8.45 -3.66
C ILE A 27 -3.79 7.52 -4.35
N VAL A 28 -2.55 7.55 -3.90
CA VAL A 28 -1.49 6.65 -4.35
C VAL A 28 -1.03 5.83 -3.14
N MET A 29 -1.41 4.55 -3.10
CA MET A 29 -1.01 3.64 -2.02
C MET A 29 0.10 2.72 -2.50
N MET A 30 1.31 2.94 -1.99
CA MET A 30 2.45 2.07 -2.22
C MET A 30 2.42 0.86 -1.29
N LEU A 31 2.97 -0.25 -1.74
CA LEU A 31 3.10 -1.47 -0.95
C LEU A 31 4.55 -1.92 -0.90
N ARG A 32 4.94 -2.46 0.25
CA ARG A 32 6.29 -2.98 0.48
C ARG A 32 6.61 -4.13 -0.47
N LEU A 33 7.74 -4.02 -1.13
CA LEU A 33 8.35 -5.14 -1.85
C LEU A 33 9.01 -6.08 -0.83
N GLN A 34 8.48 -7.29 -0.71
CA GLN A 34 9.01 -8.31 0.22
C GLN A 34 10.17 -9.06 -0.43
N THR A 35 11.34 -8.44 -0.49
CA THR A 35 12.55 -9.01 -1.11
C THR A 35 13.00 -10.31 -0.43
N GLU A 36 12.74 -10.47 0.86
CA GLU A 36 13.05 -11.67 1.64
C GLU A 36 12.23 -12.91 1.25
N ARG A 37 11.08 -12.72 0.59
CA ARG A 37 10.21 -13.81 0.10
C ARG A 37 10.35 -14.08 -1.39
N MET A 38 11.08 -13.22 -2.09
CA MET A 38 11.27 -13.34 -3.52
C MET A 38 12.58 -14.08 -3.78
N HIS A 39 12.49 -15.33 -4.23
CA HIS A 39 13.64 -16.01 -4.80
C HIS A 39 14.19 -15.16 -5.94
N SER A 40 15.49 -15.04 -6.03
CA SER A 40 16.33 -14.07 -6.75
C SER A 40 16.09 -13.85 -8.26
N ASN A 41 14.99 -14.33 -8.85
CA ASN A 41 14.79 -14.34 -10.30
C ASN A 41 13.67 -13.41 -10.80
N PHE A 42 12.99 -12.64 -9.94
CA PHE A 42 11.87 -11.80 -10.39
C PHE A 42 12.27 -10.38 -10.80
N PHE A 43 13.32 -9.84 -10.18
CA PHE A 43 13.84 -8.50 -10.54
C PHE A 43 15.35 -8.54 -10.62
N PRO A 44 15.96 -8.03 -11.71
CA PRO A 44 17.40 -8.05 -11.90
C PRO A 44 18.16 -7.20 -10.88
N SER A 45 17.57 -6.11 -10.40
CA SER A 45 18.12 -5.28 -9.34
C SER A 45 17.07 -4.39 -8.67
N VAL A 46 17.34 -3.95 -7.42
CA VAL A 46 16.53 -2.96 -6.69
C VAL A 46 16.42 -1.65 -7.48
N ARG A 47 17.53 -1.22 -8.12
CA ARG A 47 17.57 0.00 -8.92
C ARG A 47 16.64 -0.07 -10.13
N GLU A 48 16.60 -1.21 -10.80
CA GLU A 48 15.72 -1.42 -11.94
C GLU A 48 14.25 -1.48 -11.51
N TYR A 49 13.96 -2.14 -10.38
CA TYR A 49 12.62 -2.11 -9.79
C TYR A 49 12.17 -0.69 -9.47
N PHE A 50 13.02 0.10 -8.80
CA PHE A 50 12.71 1.50 -8.48
C PHE A 50 12.46 2.33 -9.74
N HIS A 51 13.26 2.12 -10.77
CA HIS A 51 13.11 2.84 -12.04
C HIS A 51 11.70 2.63 -12.65
N PHE A 52 11.19 1.40 -12.63
CA PHE A 52 9.88 1.10 -13.22
C PHE A 52 8.71 1.30 -12.26
N PHE A 53 8.87 0.95 -10.99
CA PHE A 53 7.77 0.81 -10.04
C PHE A 53 7.97 1.57 -8.71
N GLY A 54 9.11 2.19 -8.49
CA GLY A 54 9.33 3.06 -7.33
C GLY A 54 8.67 4.42 -7.54
N LEU A 55 7.97 4.91 -6.52
CA LEU A 55 7.33 6.22 -6.54
C LEU A 55 8.35 7.31 -6.24
N ASP A 56 8.57 8.19 -7.19
CA ASP A 56 9.32 9.44 -7.10
C ASP A 56 8.44 10.63 -7.49
N TYR A 57 8.94 11.85 -7.37
CA TYR A 57 8.17 13.05 -7.75
C TYR A 57 7.87 13.13 -9.23
N GLU A 58 8.71 12.59 -10.10
CA GLU A 58 8.48 12.57 -11.55
C GLU A 58 7.24 11.74 -11.86
N LYS A 59 7.16 10.52 -11.35
CA LYS A 59 5.98 9.66 -11.53
C LYS A 59 4.74 10.21 -10.82
N LEU A 60 4.92 10.73 -9.60
CA LEU A 60 3.85 11.32 -8.80
C LEU A 60 3.21 12.54 -9.49
N SER A 61 3.92 13.22 -10.39
CA SER A 61 3.38 14.34 -11.16
C SER A 61 2.25 13.94 -12.13
N ASN A 62 2.07 12.65 -12.42
CA ASN A 62 0.95 12.13 -13.20
C ASN A 62 -0.35 12.04 -12.38
N ALA A 63 -0.26 11.94 -11.06
CA ALA A 63 -1.42 11.98 -10.17
C ALA A 63 -1.89 13.45 -9.98
N LYS A 64 -3.04 13.62 -9.34
CA LYS A 64 -3.53 14.97 -9.01
C LYS A 64 -2.53 15.69 -8.09
N GLU A 65 -2.50 17.01 -8.17
CA GLU A 65 -1.56 17.85 -7.40
C GLU A 65 -1.73 17.65 -5.89
N ASP A 66 -2.96 17.40 -5.43
CA ASP A 66 -3.34 17.15 -4.04
C ASP A 66 -3.49 15.66 -3.70
N ALA A 67 -3.03 14.75 -4.57
CA ALA A 67 -3.11 13.31 -4.32
C ALA A 67 -2.40 12.91 -3.04
N LEU A 68 -3.07 12.14 -2.19
CA LEU A 68 -2.51 11.61 -0.95
C LEU A 68 -1.63 10.40 -1.20
N ILE A 69 -0.48 10.39 -0.55
CA ILE A 69 0.47 9.29 -0.59
C ILE A 69 0.30 8.45 0.66
N MET A 70 0.08 7.15 0.48
CA MET A 70 -0.15 6.19 1.55
C MET A 70 0.80 4.99 1.45
N HIS A 71 1.09 4.38 2.58
CA HIS A 71 1.84 3.12 2.68
C HIS A 71 1.54 2.48 4.04
N PRO A 72 1.15 1.21 4.11
CA PRO A 72 0.77 0.59 5.39
C PRO A 72 1.95 0.35 6.34
N GLY A 73 3.19 0.62 5.89
CA GLY A 73 4.41 0.33 6.65
C GLY A 73 4.64 -1.17 6.91
N PRO A 74 5.88 -1.55 7.25
CA PRO A 74 7.10 -0.76 7.08
C PRO A 74 7.45 -0.56 5.60
N MET A 75 8.10 0.55 5.24
CA MET A 75 8.50 0.85 3.87
C MET A 75 10.00 0.59 3.64
N ASN A 76 10.38 0.28 2.41
CA ASN A 76 11.78 0.23 1.96
C ASN A 76 12.07 1.47 1.12
N ARG A 77 12.68 2.46 1.74
CA ARG A 77 13.06 3.72 1.07
C ARG A 77 14.05 3.47 -0.05
N GLY A 78 13.83 4.06 -1.21
CA GLY A 78 14.63 3.83 -2.41
C GLY A 78 14.37 2.48 -3.11
N VAL A 79 13.32 1.76 -2.70
CA VAL A 79 12.87 0.52 -3.36
C VAL A 79 11.49 0.70 -3.97
N GLU A 80 10.44 0.84 -3.16
CA GLU A 80 9.09 1.11 -3.66
C GLU A 80 8.70 2.59 -3.59
N ILE A 81 9.37 3.38 -2.76
CA ILE A 81 9.09 4.81 -2.60
C ILE A 81 10.37 5.58 -2.29
N ASP A 82 10.53 6.76 -2.89
CA ASP A 82 11.60 7.69 -2.56
C ASP A 82 11.41 8.29 -1.16
N SER A 83 12.52 8.58 -0.47
CA SER A 83 12.49 9.18 0.86
C SER A 83 11.84 10.56 0.87
N GLU A 84 12.12 11.38 -0.14
CA GLU A 84 11.57 12.73 -0.22
C GLU A 84 10.05 12.69 -0.40
N VAL A 85 9.55 11.77 -1.22
CA VAL A 85 8.11 11.56 -1.43
C VAL A 85 7.43 11.00 -0.17
N ALA A 86 8.08 10.05 0.52
CA ALA A 86 7.55 9.47 1.75
C ALA A 86 7.44 10.49 2.89
N ASP A 87 8.34 11.48 2.93
CA ASP A 87 8.43 12.49 3.98
C ASP A 87 7.77 13.83 3.57
N ASP A 88 7.06 13.88 2.45
CA ASP A 88 6.33 15.07 1.99
C ASP A 88 5.20 15.43 2.97
N ILE A 89 5.39 16.50 3.73
CA ILE A 89 4.44 16.94 4.79
C ILE A 89 3.07 17.32 4.20
N GLY A 90 3.03 17.77 2.96
CA GLY A 90 1.80 18.23 2.32
C GLY A 90 0.93 17.10 1.75
N ARG A 91 1.54 15.98 1.38
CA ARG A 91 0.89 14.90 0.61
C ARG A 91 0.99 13.52 1.26
N SER A 92 1.98 13.28 2.12
CA SER A 92 2.18 11.97 2.74
C SER A 92 1.31 11.81 4.00
N ALA A 93 0.39 10.83 3.95
CA ALA A 93 -0.41 10.41 5.10
C ALA A 93 0.11 9.07 5.69
N ILE A 94 1.36 8.70 5.40
CA ILE A 94 1.92 7.40 5.79
C ILE A 94 2.01 7.24 7.30
N ARG A 95 2.45 8.28 7.99
CA ARG A 95 2.59 8.28 9.45
C ARG A 95 1.23 8.11 10.12
N GLU A 96 0.27 8.91 9.73
CA GLU A 96 -1.11 8.88 10.24
C GLU A 96 -1.76 7.52 9.97
N GLN A 97 -1.56 6.96 8.79
CA GLN A 97 -2.06 5.63 8.42
C GLN A 97 -1.49 4.55 9.35
N VAL A 98 -0.19 4.57 9.64
CA VAL A 98 0.45 3.58 10.51
C VAL A 98 -0.05 3.72 11.94
N GLU A 99 -0.15 4.94 12.47
CA GLU A 99 -0.67 5.22 13.82
C GLU A 99 -2.14 4.77 13.95
N MET A 100 -2.99 5.16 13.01
CA MET A 100 -4.41 4.77 13.00
C MET A 100 -4.63 3.27 12.77
N GLY A 101 -3.71 2.60 12.12
CA GLY A 101 -3.76 1.17 11.89
C GLY A 101 -3.82 0.35 13.18
N VAL A 102 -3.21 0.81 14.26
CA VAL A 102 -3.31 0.19 15.59
C VAL A 102 -4.73 0.32 16.14
N ALA A 103 -5.29 1.53 16.13
CA ALA A 103 -6.63 1.79 16.64
C ALA A 103 -7.71 1.01 15.85
N VAL A 104 -7.59 0.93 14.53
CA VAL A 104 -8.51 0.15 13.69
C VAL A 104 -8.45 -1.34 14.02
N ARG A 105 -7.24 -1.91 14.18
CA ARG A 105 -7.09 -3.32 14.58
C ARG A 105 -7.69 -3.60 15.96
N MET A 106 -7.50 -2.70 16.92
CA MET A 106 -8.11 -2.81 18.25
C MET A 106 -9.64 -2.82 18.16
N ALA A 107 -10.23 -1.90 17.40
CA ALA A 107 -11.68 -1.84 17.17
C ALA A 107 -12.21 -3.11 16.50
N CYS A 108 -11.54 -3.62 15.46
CA CYS A 108 -11.90 -4.87 14.80
C CYS A 108 -11.88 -6.05 15.78
N LEU A 109 -10.84 -6.19 16.59
CA LEU A 109 -10.73 -7.26 17.58
C LEU A 109 -11.84 -7.15 18.62
N GLU A 110 -12.11 -5.95 19.11
CA GLU A 110 -13.19 -5.73 20.07
C GLU A 110 -14.56 -6.12 19.51
N ILE A 111 -14.88 -5.71 18.27
CA ILE A 111 -16.16 -6.04 17.63
C ILE A 111 -16.29 -7.55 17.43
N LEU A 112 -15.24 -8.21 16.95
CA LEU A 112 -15.27 -9.65 16.67
C LEU A 112 -15.37 -10.49 17.96
N THR A 113 -14.79 -10.03 19.07
CA THR A 113 -14.81 -10.78 20.33
C THR A 113 -16.06 -10.54 21.17
N ARG A 114 -16.79 -9.43 20.99
CA ARG A 114 -18.04 -9.14 21.71
C ARG A 114 -19.07 -10.26 21.59
N ASN A 115 -19.15 -10.93 20.46
CA ASN A 115 -20.13 -11.99 20.21
C ASN A 115 -19.65 -13.37 20.69
N SER A 116 -18.36 -13.60 20.92
CA SER A 116 -17.83 -14.88 21.39
C SER A 116 -18.03 -15.11 22.90
N THR A 117 -18.15 -14.04 23.69
CA THR A 117 -18.42 -14.13 25.14
C THR A 117 -19.85 -14.50 25.47
N GLN A 118 -20.82 -14.42 24.52
CA GLN A 118 -22.19 -14.82 24.78
C GLN A 118 -22.49 -16.33 24.62
N THR A 119 -21.54 -17.08 24.00
CA THR A 119 -21.75 -18.52 23.75
C THR A 119 -21.26 -19.42 24.88
N VAL A 120 -20.41 -18.93 25.78
CA VAL A 120 -19.82 -19.72 26.89
C VAL A 120 -20.74 -19.77 28.14
N GLY A 121 -21.79 -18.98 28.19
CA GLY A 121 -22.70 -18.87 29.37
C GLY A 121 -24.00 -19.68 29.31
N LYS A 122 -24.17 -20.60 28.34
CA LYS A 122 -25.45 -21.36 28.16
C LYS A 122 -25.31 -22.89 28.30
N GLU A 123 -24.24 -23.39 28.90
CA GLU A 123 -24.18 -24.79 29.34
C GLU A 123 -23.92 -24.84 30.85
N SER A 124 -24.98 -24.71 31.62
CA SER A 124 -25.08 -25.13 33.04
C SER A 124 -26.51 -25.50 33.34
#